data_1c62f7a87029615debe40e8c6ff5369e
#
_entry.id   1c62f7a87029615debe40e8c6ff5369e
#
_cell.length_a   1.000
_cell.length_b   1.000
_cell.length_c   1.000
_cell.angle_alpha   90.00
_cell.angle_beta   90.00
_cell.angle_gamma   90.00
#
_symmetry.space_group_name_H-M   'P 1'
#
loop_
_entity.id
_entity.type
_entity.pdbx_description
1 polymer ?
#
loop_
_entity_poly.entity_id
_entity_poly.type
_entity_poly.pdbx_seq_one_letter_code
_entity_poly.pdbx_strand_id
1 'polypeptide(L)'
;MRKIFLLEDDQGIREVLELLLTSEAYIVQSFATITDFRNRDTSILPDLYLFDVMLPDGSGIDLCKEMKQSSEYDEVPVVIMSAHAHLEDLTGICEPENFISKPFDINVLLERIKSAIA
;
A
#
# COMPACT_ATOMS: atom_id res chain seq x y z
N MET A 1 -6.48 13.54 -10.86
CA MET A 1 -5.94 12.16 -10.92
C MET A 1 -5.75 11.64 -9.51
N ARG A 2 -6.00 10.35 -9.31
CA ARG A 2 -5.83 9.72 -8.01
C ARG A 2 -4.36 9.44 -7.72
N LYS A 3 -3.95 9.63 -6.49
CA LYS A 3 -2.56 9.47 -6.07
C LYS A 3 -2.44 8.24 -5.16
N ILE A 4 -1.43 7.39 -5.45
CA ILE A 4 -1.14 6.19 -4.67
C ILE A 4 0.26 6.33 -4.08
N PHE A 5 0.38 6.09 -2.76
CA PHE A 5 1.67 5.96 -2.11
C PHE A 5 1.99 4.47 -2.01
N LEU A 6 3.07 4.07 -2.68
CA LEU A 6 3.52 2.69 -2.77
C LEU A 6 4.72 2.47 -1.85
N LEU A 7 4.64 1.45 -1.01
CA LEU A 7 5.73 1.08 -0.12
C LEU A 7 6.16 -0.36 -0.45
N GLU A 8 7.28 -0.49 -1.17
CA GLU A 8 7.79 -1.76 -1.67
C GLU A 8 9.32 -1.67 -1.76
N ASP A 9 10.02 -2.58 -1.09
CA ASP A 9 11.48 -2.56 -1.05
C ASP A 9 12.15 -3.23 -2.26
N ASP A 10 11.48 -4.18 -2.91
CA ASP A 10 12.03 -4.84 -4.10
C ASP A 10 11.94 -3.89 -5.29
N GLN A 11 13.10 -3.51 -5.84
CA GLN A 11 13.16 -2.55 -6.94
C GLN A 11 12.42 -3.04 -8.18
N GLY A 12 12.56 -4.33 -8.52
CA GLY A 12 11.91 -4.90 -9.70
C GLY A 12 10.39 -4.87 -9.57
N ILE A 13 9.87 -5.29 -8.44
CA ILE A 13 8.42 -5.27 -8.17
C ILE A 13 7.92 -3.83 -8.14
N ARG A 14 8.67 -2.94 -7.49
CA ARG A 14 8.30 -1.53 -7.40
C ARG A 14 8.18 -0.89 -8.79
N GLU A 15 9.14 -1.15 -9.67
CA GLU A 15 9.13 -0.61 -11.03
C GLU A 15 7.95 -1.14 -11.85
N VAL A 16 7.63 -2.42 -11.71
CA VAL A 16 6.47 -3.03 -12.37
C VAL A 16 5.18 -2.38 -11.88
N LEU A 17 5.03 -2.22 -10.57
CA LEU A 17 3.85 -1.58 -10.00
C LEU A 17 3.73 -0.11 -10.43
N GLU A 18 4.83 0.63 -10.44
CA GLU A 18 4.83 2.00 -10.91
C GLU A 18 4.34 2.10 -12.36
N LEU A 19 4.84 1.20 -13.23
CA LEU A 19 4.44 1.18 -14.63
C LEU A 19 2.96 0.84 -14.79
N LEU A 20 2.50 -0.19 -14.10
CA LEU A 20 1.09 -0.63 -14.17
C LEU A 20 0.14 0.46 -13.68
N LEU A 21 0.44 1.06 -12.55
CA LEU A 21 -0.44 2.05 -11.94
C LEU A 21 -0.45 3.36 -12.74
N THR A 22 0.70 3.79 -13.25
CA THR A 22 0.74 4.99 -14.09
C THR A 22 0.04 4.76 -15.42
N SER A 23 0.06 3.53 -15.95
CA SER A 23 -0.70 3.22 -17.18
C SER A 23 -2.20 3.30 -16.97
N GLU A 24 -2.66 3.18 -15.73
CA GLU A 24 -4.07 3.33 -15.34
C GLU A 24 -4.41 4.76 -14.89
N ALA A 25 -3.54 5.70 -15.23
CA ALA A 25 -3.70 7.12 -14.92
C ALA A 25 -3.63 7.47 -13.43
N TYR A 26 -2.99 6.64 -12.61
CA TYR A 26 -2.67 7.00 -11.22
C TYR A 26 -1.35 7.75 -11.16
N ILE A 27 -1.26 8.68 -10.21
CA ILE A 27 0.02 9.30 -9.85
C ILE A 27 0.61 8.45 -8.72
N VAL A 28 1.84 7.97 -8.90
CA VAL A 28 2.47 7.06 -7.93
C VAL A 28 3.69 7.72 -7.32
N GLN A 29 3.74 7.73 -6.00
CA GLN A 29 4.95 8.08 -5.26
C GLN A 29 5.39 6.84 -4.49
N SER A 30 6.65 6.41 -4.71
CA SER A 30 7.16 5.17 -4.16
C SER A 30 8.15 5.42 -3.04
N PHE A 31 8.17 4.48 -2.09
CA PHE A 31 9.10 4.46 -0.96
C PHE A 31 9.63 3.05 -0.82
N ALA A 32 10.93 2.91 -0.61
CA ALA A 32 11.57 1.61 -0.48
C ALA A 32 11.62 1.11 0.96
N THR A 33 11.48 2.00 1.93
CA THR A 33 11.58 1.69 3.36
C THR A 33 10.52 2.46 4.15
N ILE A 34 10.25 1.98 5.36
CA ILE A 34 9.36 2.70 6.29
C ILE A 34 9.97 4.05 6.67
N THR A 35 11.30 4.09 6.84
CA THR A 35 12.00 5.34 7.15
C THR A 35 11.78 6.39 6.08
N ASP A 36 11.91 6.02 4.81
CA ASP A 36 11.65 6.94 3.70
C ASP A 36 10.20 7.40 3.70
N PHE A 37 9.27 6.50 3.97
CA PHE A 37 7.85 6.82 4.06
C PHE A 37 7.57 7.82 5.19
N ARG A 38 8.20 7.63 6.35
CA ARG A 38 8.02 8.55 7.50
C ARG A 38 8.57 9.94 7.23
N ASN A 39 9.57 10.04 6.35
CA ASN A 39 10.18 11.32 5.97
C ASN A 39 9.45 12.01 4.82
N ARG A 40 8.34 11.48 4.38
CA ARG A 40 7.55 12.08 3.30
C ARG A 40 6.97 13.44 3.71
N ASP A 41 6.55 14.21 2.70
CA ASP A 41 5.79 15.43 2.94
C ASP A 41 4.38 15.06 3.40
N THR A 42 4.13 15.20 4.70
CA THR A 42 2.86 14.82 5.31
C THR A 42 1.71 15.77 4.99
N SER A 43 2.01 16.91 4.35
CA SER A 43 0.96 17.83 3.88
C SER A 43 0.25 17.28 2.64
N ILE A 44 0.83 16.28 1.98
CA ILE A 44 0.26 15.64 0.80
C ILE A 44 -0.38 14.32 1.22
N LEU A 45 -1.70 14.21 1.03
CA LEU A 45 -2.42 12.96 1.30
C LEU A 45 -2.67 12.23 -0.02
N PRO A 46 -2.41 10.92 -0.06
CA PRO A 46 -2.76 10.12 -1.21
C PRO A 46 -4.24 9.72 -1.15
N ASP A 47 -4.73 9.13 -2.23
CA ASP A 47 -6.05 8.52 -2.28
C ASP A 47 -6.02 7.07 -1.81
N LEU A 48 -4.82 6.45 -1.75
CA LEU A 48 -4.65 5.07 -1.31
C LEU A 48 -3.19 4.82 -0.91
N TYR A 49 -3.01 4.00 0.13
CA TYR A 49 -1.71 3.41 0.49
C TYR A 49 -1.65 1.98 0.00
N LEU A 50 -0.59 1.61 -0.70
CA LEU A 50 -0.32 0.25 -1.13
C LEU A 50 0.97 -0.22 -0.44
N PHE A 51 0.82 -1.05 0.59
CA PHE A 51 1.92 -1.45 1.46
C PHE A 51 2.29 -2.92 1.29
N ASP A 52 3.58 -3.20 1.14
CA ASP A 52 4.12 -4.55 1.31
C ASP A 52 4.22 -4.85 2.82
N VAL A 53 4.06 -6.11 3.19
CA VAL A 53 4.17 -6.55 4.59
C VAL A 53 5.61 -6.56 5.05
N MET A 54 6.50 -7.19 4.28
CA MET A 54 7.89 -7.38 4.68
C MET A 54 8.79 -6.29 4.13
N LEU A 55 9.24 -5.42 5.02
CA LEU A 55 10.10 -4.30 4.68
C LEU A 55 11.41 -4.40 5.45
N PRO A 56 12.53 -3.79 4.96
CA PRO A 56 13.82 -3.91 5.62
C PRO A 56 13.83 -3.41 7.06
N ASP A 57 13.01 -2.42 7.37
CA ASP A 57 12.99 -1.75 8.67
C ASP A 57 11.66 -1.89 9.41
N GLY A 58 10.85 -2.89 9.06
CA GLY A 58 9.63 -3.17 9.80
C GLY A 58 8.57 -3.89 9.00
N SER A 59 7.33 -3.75 9.44
CA SER A 59 6.17 -4.40 8.83
C SER A 59 5.17 -3.38 8.31
N GLY A 60 4.69 -3.62 7.09
CA GLY A 60 3.60 -2.83 6.51
C GLY A 60 2.30 -2.96 7.27
N ILE A 61 2.13 -4.05 8.02
CA ILE A 61 0.95 -4.26 8.88
C ILE A 61 0.97 -3.31 10.06
N ASP A 62 2.13 -3.19 10.72
CA ASP A 62 2.28 -2.26 11.82
C ASP A 62 2.09 -0.82 11.36
N LEU A 63 2.59 -0.52 10.17
CA LEU A 63 2.40 0.80 9.58
C LEU A 63 0.92 1.06 9.23
N CYS A 64 0.22 0.05 8.72
CA CYS A 64 -1.22 0.13 8.47
C CYS A 64 -1.98 0.45 9.75
N LYS A 65 -1.64 -0.25 10.83
CA LYS A 65 -2.25 -0.01 12.14
C LYS A 65 -2.01 1.42 12.60
N GLU A 66 -0.78 1.91 12.45
CA GLU A 66 -0.42 3.28 12.80
C GLU A 66 -1.25 4.30 12.00
N MET A 67 -1.37 4.09 10.69
CA MET A 67 -2.15 4.99 9.83
C MET A 67 -3.63 4.98 10.20
N LYS A 68 -4.19 3.80 10.50
CA LYS A 68 -5.61 3.67 10.86
C LYS A 68 -5.92 4.24 12.24
N GLN A 69 -4.93 4.39 13.11
CA GLN A 69 -5.09 4.99 14.43
C GLN A 69 -4.87 6.51 14.44
N SER A 70 -4.39 7.07 13.33
CA SER A 70 -4.14 8.50 13.21
C SER A 70 -5.37 9.18 12.63
N SER A 71 -5.89 10.20 13.32
CA SER A 71 -7.04 10.97 12.86
C SER A 71 -6.76 11.73 11.55
N GLU A 72 -5.48 11.95 11.22
CA GLU A 72 -5.09 12.62 9.98
C GLU A 72 -5.17 11.69 8.77
N TYR A 73 -5.00 10.37 8.96
CA TYR A 73 -4.80 9.41 7.87
C TYR A 73 -5.80 8.26 7.86
N ASP A 74 -6.65 8.13 8.87
CA ASP A 74 -7.51 6.96 9.06
C ASP A 74 -8.56 6.78 7.96
N GLU A 75 -8.87 7.81 7.22
CA GLU A 75 -9.83 7.74 6.11
C GLU A 75 -9.19 7.30 4.79
N VAL A 76 -7.85 7.32 4.70
CA VAL A 76 -7.17 6.88 3.48
C VAL A 76 -7.17 5.35 3.42
N PRO A 77 -7.72 4.75 2.36
CA PRO A 77 -7.74 3.28 2.26
C PRO A 77 -6.34 2.70 2.16
N VAL A 78 -6.16 1.52 2.76
CA VAL A 78 -4.91 0.78 2.73
C VAL A 78 -5.15 -0.56 2.06
N VAL A 79 -4.32 -0.90 1.08
CA VAL A 79 -4.27 -2.23 0.47
C VAL A 79 -2.94 -2.86 0.85
N ILE A 80 -2.97 -4.07 1.38
CA ILE A 80 -1.79 -4.81 1.83
C ILE A 80 -1.43 -5.87 0.80
N MET A 81 -0.16 -5.93 0.42
CA MET A 81 0.40 -6.99 -0.42
C MET A 81 1.23 -7.93 0.45
N SER A 82 1.03 -9.24 0.31
CA SER A 82 1.77 -10.21 1.11
C SER A 82 2.10 -11.46 0.32
N ALA A 83 3.34 -11.93 0.46
CA ALA A 83 3.76 -13.23 -0.07
C ALA A 83 3.33 -14.38 0.84
N HIS A 84 2.87 -14.11 2.03
CA HIS A 84 2.45 -15.09 3.02
C HIS A 84 0.93 -15.11 3.14
N ALA A 85 0.36 -16.32 3.19
CA ALA A 85 -1.07 -16.53 3.07
C ALA A 85 -1.86 -16.40 4.37
N HIS A 86 -1.29 -15.87 5.45
CA HIS A 86 -1.95 -15.75 6.75
C HIS A 86 -2.66 -14.42 6.91
N LEU A 87 -3.46 -14.06 5.91
CA LEU A 87 -4.16 -12.77 5.91
C LEU A 87 -5.23 -12.70 7.01
N GLU A 88 -5.81 -13.83 7.38
CA GLU A 88 -6.77 -13.90 8.48
C GLU A 88 -6.14 -13.58 9.84
N ASP A 89 -4.83 -13.83 9.99
CA ASP A 89 -4.12 -13.52 11.23
C ASP A 89 -3.94 -12.01 11.42
N LEU A 90 -4.17 -11.23 10.39
CA LEU A 90 -4.03 -9.77 10.40
C LEU A 90 -5.31 -9.07 10.80
N THR A 91 -6.44 -9.77 10.74
CA THR A 91 -7.74 -9.24 11.14
C THR A 91 -7.73 -8.88 12.62
N GLY A 92 -8.01 -7.61 12.93
CA GLY A 92 -7.97 -7.11 14.30
C GLY A 92 -6.64 -6.46 14.68
N ILE A 93 -5.55 -6.70 13.91
CA ILE A 93 -4.28 -5.98 14.10
C ILE A 93 -4.30 -4.70 13.30
N CYS A 94 -4.68 -4.79 12.05
CA CYS A 94 -4.98 -3.63 11.23
C CYS A 94 -6.21 -3.97 10.37
N GLU A 95 -6.93 -2.95 9.92
CA GLU A 95 -8.14 -3.14 9.12
C GLU A 95 -7.95 -2.49 7.75
N PRO A 96 -7.11 -3.09 6.88
CA PRO A 96 -6.96 -2.57 5.53
C PRO A 96 -8.25 -2.82 4.74
N GLU A 97 -8.48 -2.02 3.75
CA GLU A 97 -9.64 -2.14 2.87
C GLU A 97 -9.54 -3.40 2.01
N ASN A 98 -8.31 -3.87 1.73
CA ASN A 98 -8.14 -5.08 0.94
C ASN A 98 -6.75 -5.70 1.15
N PHE A 99 -6.66 -7.02 0.86
CA PHE A 99 -5.43 -7.78 0.84
C PHE A 99 -5.20 -8.35 -0.54
N ILE A 100 -3.93 -8.41 -0.96
CA ILE A 100 -3.53 -9.01 -2.23
C ILE A 100 -2.37 -9.94 -1.98
N SER A 101 -2.49 -11.19 -2.46
CA SER A 101 -1.42 -12.17 -2.34
C SER A 101 -0.37 -11.99 -3.42
N LYS A 102 0.90 -12.19 -3.08
CA LYS A 102 1.99 -12.25 -4.05
C LYS A 102 2.31 -13.72 -4.38
N PRO A 103 2.56 -14.06 -5.63
CA PRO A 103 2.50 -13.21 -6.82
C PRO A 103 1.04 -12.84 -7.13
N PHE A 104 0.83 -11.59 -7.50
CA PHE A 104 -0.52 -11.10 -7.74
C PHE A 104 -0.90 -11.20 -9.23
N ASP A 105 -2.19 -11.37 -9.47
CA ASP A 105 -2.79 -11.17 -10.79
C ASP A 105 -2.97 -9.68 -11.01
N ILE A 106 -2.46 -9.17 -12.14
CA ILE A 106 -2.50 -7.74 -12.46
C ILE A 106 -3.92 -7.20 -12.46
N ASN A 107 -4.85 -7.94 -13.04
CA ASN A 107 -6.25 -7.50 -13.15
C ASN A 107 -6.92 -7.46 -11.78
N VAL A 108 -6.62 -8.44 -10.93
CA VAL A 108 -7.14 -8.48 -9.56
C VAL A 108 -6.59 -7.30 -8.75
N LEU A 109 -5.30 -7.02 -8.88
CA LEU A 109 -4.67 -5.88 -8.19
C LEU A 109 -5.35 -4.56 -8.58
N LEU A 110 -5.49 -4.31 -9.88
CA LEU A 110 -6.08 -3.07 -10.39
C LEU A 110 -7.54 -2.94 -9.98
N GLU A 111 -8.29 -4.04 -10.00
CA GLU A 111 -9.69 -4.05 -9.59
C GLU A 111 -9.85 -3.72 -8.10
N ARG A 112 -9.01 -4.31 -7.25
CA ARG A 112 -9.06 -4.06 -5.81
C ARG A 112 -8.68 -2.64 -5.43
N ILE A 113 -7.68 -2.10 -6.12
CA ILE A 113 -7.27 -0.69 -5.93
C ILE A 113 -8.42 0.23 -6.34
N LYS A 114 -9.01 -0.01 -7.49
CA LYS A 114 -10.12 0.81 -8.00
C LYS A 114 -11.32 0.74 -7.04
N SER A 115 -11.63 -0.43 -6.53
CA SER A 115 -12.72 -0.63 -5.58
C SER A 115 -12.46 0.10 -4.26
N ALA A 116 -11.21 0.09 -3.78
CA ALA A 116 -10.86 0.74 -2.52
C ALA A 116 -10.91 2.27 -2.61
N ILE A 117 -10.61 2.83 -3.77
CA ILE A 117 -10.62 4.29 -4.01
C ILE A 117 -12.04 4.81 -4.25
N ALA A 118 -12.90 3.98 -4.78
CA ALA A 118 -14.26 4.38 -5.20
C ALA A 118 -15.14 4.91 -4.07
#